data_fb77f1dcab9f9b1f8285bbeace169159
#
_entry.id   fb77f1dcab9f9b1f8285bbeace169159
#
_cell.length_a   1.000
_cell.length_b   1.000
_cell.length_c   1.000
_cell.angle_alpha   90.00
_cell.angle_beta   90.00
_cell.angle_gamma   90.00
#
_symmetry.space_group_name_H-M   'P 1'
#
loop_
_entity.id
_entity.type
_entity.pdbx_description
1 polymer ?
#
loop_
_entity_poly.entity_id
_entity_poly.type
_entity_poly.pdbx_seq_one_letter_code
_entity_poly.pdbx_strand_id
1 'polypeptide(L)'
;MFSTKTPVKKLIIRALKTNVCYKSLEEIQELFGLDSNRLERPLSSVGNEAFRAMAAIGYSLGKQVFCFPWMSQKRFQYYNNNVSQLLEILESLGKTVILPLGQ
;
A
#
# COMPACT_ATOMS: atom_id res chain seq x y z
N MET A 1 -5.67 -2.71 15.99
CA MET A 1 -4.21 -2.73 15.76
C MET A 1 -3.84 -4.01 15.03
N PHE A 2 -2.93 -3.91 14.08
CA PHE A 2 -2.50 -5.08 13.33
C PHE A 2 -1.44 -5.85 14.09
N SER A 3 -1.57 -7.18 14.09
CA SER A 3 -0.50 -8.04 14.59
C SER A 3 0.67 -8.00 13.60
N THR A 4 1.89 -7.95 14.11
CA THR A 4 3.08 -7.98 13.25
C THR A 4 3.23 -9.31 12.51
N LYS A 5 2.48 -10.33 12.92
CA LYS A 5 2.51 -11.66 12.32
C LYS A 5 1.36 -11.91 11.34
N THR A 6 0.44 -10.96 11.19
CA THR A 6 -0.69 -11.15 10.30
C THR A 6 -0.25 -10.94 8.84
N PRO A 7 -0.49 -11.90 7.94
CA PRO A 7 -0.15 -11.72 6.53
C PRO A 7 -0.91 -10.56 5.89
N VAL A 8 -0.27 -9.89 4.95
CA VAL A 8 -0.88 -8.77 4.20
C VAL A 8 -2.20 -9.20 3.57
N LYS A 9 -2.25 -10.41 3.02
CA LYS A 9 -3.45 -10.98 2.43
C LYS A 9 -4.66 -10.89 3.37
N LYS A 10 -4.46 -11.26 4.63
CA LYS A 10 -5.55 -11.23 5.62
C LYS A 10 -5.98 -9.80 5.94
N LEU A 11 -5.04 -8.87 5.97
CA LEU A 11 -5.35 -7.47 6.22
C LEU A 11 -6.20 -6.89 5.09
N ILE A 12 -5.88 -7.24 3.85
CA ILE A 12 -6.67 -6.80 2.70
C ILE A 12 -8.06 -7.42 2.74
N ILE A 13 -8.16 -8.71 3.04
CA ILE A 13 -9.46 -9.39 3.11
C ILE A 13 -10.35 -8.75 4.19
N ARG A 14 -9.78 -8.45 5.37
CA ARG A 14 -10.52 -7.77 6.42
C ARG A 14 -11.01 -6.40 5.98
N ALA A 15 -10.16 -5.66 5.26
CA ALA A 15 -10.51 -4.36 4.75
C ALA A 15 -11.65 -4.44 3.73
N LEU A 16 -11.61 -5.44 2.85
CA LEU A 16 -12.65 -5.63 1.84
C LEU A 16 -14.01 -5.99 2.45
N LYS A 17 -14.02 -6.56 3.65
CA LYS A 17 -15.27 -6.90 4.35
C LYS A 17 -16.05 -5.67 4.81
N THR A 18 -15.45 -4.49 4.78
CA THR A 18 -16.15 -3.26 5.15
C THR A 18 -17.17 -2.83 4.09
N ASN A 19 -17.13 -3.44 2.91
CA ASN A 19 -18.05 -3.16 1.79
C ASN A 19 -17.92 -1.73 1.24
N VAL A 20 -16.82 -1.05 1.51
CA VAL A 20 -16.56 0.28 0.94
C VAL A 20 -15.89 0.14 -0.43
N CYS A 21 -15.11 -0.91 -0.61
CA CYS A 21 -14.46 -1.23 -1.88
C CYS A 21 -15.06 -2.52 -2.42
N TYR A 22 -15.44 -2.52 -3.70
CA TYR A 22 -16.12 -3.67 -4.31
C TYR A 22 -15.18 -4.53 -5.16
N LYS A 23 -13.88 -4.37 -4.98
CA LYS A 23 -12.89 -5.16 -5.71
C LYS A 23 -12.56 -6.44 -4.95
N SER A 24 -12.15 -7.47 -5.70
CA SER A 24 -11.69 -8.73 -5.09
C SER A 24 -10.23 -8.61 -4.66
N LEU A 25 -9.77 -9.59 -3.88
CA LEU A 25 -8.37 -9.66 -3.49
C LEU A 25 -7.45 -9.71 -4.71
N GLU A 26 -7.83 -10.49 -5.72
CA GLU A 26 -7.04 -10.64 -6.95
C GLU A 26 -6.94 -9.32 -7.70
N GLU A 27 -8.03 -8.56 -7.75
CA GLU A 27 -8.02 -7.24 -8.38
C GLU A 27 -7.11 -6.27 -7.64
N ILE A 28 -7.14 -6.29 -6.30
CA ILE A 28 -6.27 -5.44 -5.48
C ILE A 28 -4.80 -5.83 -5.70
N GLN A 29 -4.53 -7.13 -5.73
CA GLN A 29 -3.17 -7.63 -5.96
C GLN A 29 -2.62 -7.14 -7.30
N GLU A 30 -3.41 -7.26 -8.35
CA GLU A 30 -3.02 -6.82 -9.69
C GLU A 30 -2.86 -5.31 -9.76
N LEU A 31 -3.78 -4.57 -9.17
CA LEU A 31 -3.79 -3.11 -9.20
C LEU A 31 -2.54 -2.50 -8.57
N PHE A 32 -2.10 -3.05 -7.44
CA PHE A 32 -0.93 -2.55 -6.71
C PHE A 32 0.35 -3.33 -7.01
N GLY A 33 0.30 -4.29 -7.92
CA GLY A 33 1.48 -5.05 -8.33
C GLY A 33 2.09 -5.86 -7.20
N LEU A 34 1.27 -6.49 -6.36
CA LEU A 34 1.75 -7.28 -5.23
C LEU A 34 2.04 -8.71 -5.66
N ASP A 35 3.22 -9.20 -5.31
CA ASP A 35 3.63 -10.58 -5.54
C ASP A 35 2.85 -11.51 -4.60
N SER A 36 2.45 -12.69 -5.10
CA SER A 36 1.75 -13.67 -4.28
C SER A 36 2.53 -14.06 -3.03
N ASN A 37 3.86 -14.16 -3.14
CA ASN A 37 4.72 -14.45 -1.99
C ASN A 37 4.66 -13.35 -0.94
N ARG A 38 4.50 -12.11 -1.37
CA ARG A 38 4.41 -10.95 -0.45
C ARG A 38 3.10 -10.94 0.31
N LEU A 39 2.02 -11.39 -0.32
CA LEU A 39 0.71 -11.47 0.32
C LEU A 39 0.69 -12.45 1.49
N GLU A 40 1.54 -13.47 1.44
CA GLU A 40 1.64 -14.47 2.52
C GLU A 40 2.51 -13.99 3.69
N ARG A 41 3.21 -12.87 3.54
CA ARG A 41 4.11 -12.34 4.56
C ARG A 41 3.45 -11.25 5.39
N PRO A 42 3.83 -11.12 6.67
CA PRO A 42 3.39 -9.95 7.45
C PRO A 42 3.95 -8.66 6.85
N LEU A 43 3.28 -7.56 7.13
CA LEU A 43 3.66 -6.25 6.59
C LEU A 43 5.11 -5.89 6.92
N SER A 44 5.60 -6.30 8.09
CA SER A 44 6.98 -6.04 8.51
C SER A 44 8.02 -6.80 7.69
N SER A 45 7.60 -7.81 6.92
CA SER A 45 8.51 -8.69 6.17
C SER A 45 8.42 -8.53 4.65
N VAL A 46 7.65 -7.56 4.15
CA VAL A 46 7.50 -7.38 2.69
C VAL A 46 8.56 -6.46 2.08
N GLY A 47 9.44 -5.91 2.89
CA GLY A 47 10.59 -5.13 2.41
C GLY A 47 10.18 -3.89 1.63
N ASN A 48 10.73 -3.74 0.43
CA ASN A 48 10.51 -2.55 -0.39
C ASN A 48 9.07 -2.40 -0.88
N GLU A 49 8.26 -3.44 -0.78
CA GLU A 49 6.86 -3.38 -1.19
C GLU A 49 5.92 -2.99 -0.05
N ALA A 50 6.46 -2.63 1.12
CA ALA A 50 5.65 -2.25 2.27
C ALA A 50 4.71 -1.10 1.95
N PHE A 51 5.18 -0.09 1.20
CA PHE A 51 4.33 1.05 0.83
C PHE A 51 3.17 0.62 -0.05
N ARG A 52 3.41 -0.29 -1.00
CA ARG A 52 2.35 -0.81 -1.87
C ARG A 52 1.33 -1.60 -1.07
N ALA A 53 1.81 -2.44 -0.15
CA ALA A 53 0.93 -3.24 0.70
C ALA A 53 0.07 -2.35 1.59
N MET A 54 0.66 -1.32 2.20
CA MET A 54 -0.08 -0.37 3.04
C MET A 54 -1.13 0.39 2.23
N ALA A 55 -0.76 0.82 1.02
CA ALA A 55 -1.70 1.52 0.15
C ALA A 55 -2.84 0.60 -0.30
N ALA A 56 -2.55 -0.66 -0.58
CA ALA A 56 -3.58 -1.63 -0.95
C ALA A 56 -4.59 -1.82 0.18
N ILE A 57 -4.11 -1.91 1.42
CA ILE A 57 -4.98 -2.03 2.59
C ILE A 57 -5.85 -0.76 2.72
N GLY A 58 -5.23 0.42 2.62
CA GLY A 58 -5.94 1.69 2.71
C GLY A 58 -6.99 1.84 1.61
N TYR A 59 -6.65 1.48 0.38
CA TYR A 59 -7.58 1.52 -0.72
C TYR A 59 -8.77 0.57 -0.48
N SER A 60 -8.50 -0.61 0.04
CA SER A 60 -9.53 -1.59 0.36
C SER A 60 -10.48 -1.09 1.46
N LEU A 61 -9.97 -0.22 2.35
CA LEU A 61 -10.77 0.42 3.40
C LEU A 61 -11.53 1.65 2.88
N GLY A 62 -11.36 2.02 1.62
CA GLY A 62 -12.06 3.17 1.04
C GLY A 62 -11.41 4.51 1.34
N LYS A 63 -10.13 4.53 1.71
CA LYS A 63 -9.44 5.77 2.00
C LYS A 63 -9.27 6.61 0.74
N GLN A 64 -9.40 7.93 0.88
CA GLN A 64 -9.25 8.88 -0.23
C GLN A 64 -7.93 9.63 -0.18
N VAL A 65 -7.34 9.75 1.01
CA VAL A 65 -6.10 10.47 1.23
C VAL A 65 -5.06 9.51 1.78
N PHE A 66 -3.88 9.49 1.15
CA PHE A 66 -2.78 8.61 1.53
C PHE A 66 -1.60 9.48 1.97
N CYS A 67 -1.23 9.38 3.25
CA CYS A 67 -0.11 10.11 3.81
C CYS A 67 1.05 9.14 4.01
N PHE A 68 2.17 9.43 3.38
CA PHE A 68 3.38 8.64 3.58
C PHE A 68 4.15 9.21 4.77
N PRO A 69 4.95 8.39 5.47
CA PRO A 69 5.78 8.91 6.55
C PRO A 69 6.81 9.89 6.00
N TRP A 70 7.24 10.83 6.86
CA TRP A 70 8.29 11.74 6.49
C TRP A 70 9.56 10.97 6.11
N MET A 71 10.20 11.40 5.03
CA MET A 71 11.48 10.83 4.65
C MET A 71 12.39 11.91 4.07
N SER A 72 13.69 11.72 4.25
CA SER A 72 14.67 12.63 3.66
C SER A 72 14.69 12.45 2.15
N GLN A 73 15.20 13.44 1.43
CA GLN A 73 15.35 13.33 0.00
C GLN A 73 16.24 12.14 -0.39
N LYS A 74 17.29 11.89 0.39
CA LYS A 74 18.16 10.75 0.16
C LYS A 74 17.42 9.44 0.26
N ARG A 75 16.56 9.28 1.27
CA ARG A 75 15.77 8.08 1.46
C ARG A 75 14.72 7.94 0.34
N PHE A 76 14.11 9.04 -0.06
CA PHE A 76 13.18 9.04 -1.18
C PHE A 76 13.85 8.55 -2.47
N GLN A 77 15.08 9.01 -2.74
CA GLN A 77 15.82 8.56 -3.90
C GLN A 77 16.09 7.07 -3.86
N TYR A 78 16.36 6.53 -2.67
CA TYR A 78 16.58 5.10 -2.50
C TYR A 78 15.33 4.29 -2.88
N TYR A 79 14.14 4.77 -2.51
CA TYR A 79 12.89 4.07 -2.78
C TYR A 79 12.16 4.59 -4.02
N ASN A 80 12.82 5.42 -4.81
CA ASN A 80 12.17 6.18 -5.89
C ASN A 80 11.33 5.34 -6.83
N ASN A 81 11.84 4.22 -7.30
CA ASN A 81 11.10 3.38 -8.26
C ASN A 81 9.80 2.86 -7.66
N ASN A 82 9.85 2.38 -6.41
CA ASN A 82 8.65 1.85 -5.76
C ASN A 82 7.64 2.96 -5.43
N VAL A 83 8.13 4.07 -4.92
CA VAL A 83 7.26 5.18 -4.53
C VAL A 83 6.65 5.84 -5.76
N SER A 84 7.44 6.08 -6.81
CA SER A 84 6.93 6.72 -8.03
C SER A 84 5.85 5.89 -8.70
N GLN A 85 6.03 4.58 -8.79
CA GLN A 85 5.03 3.69 -9.36
C GLN A 85 3.74 3.71 -8.54
N LEU A 86 3.88 3.73 -7.22
CA LEU A 86 2.71 3.78 -6.34
C LEU A 86 1.97 5.11 -6.48
N LEU A 87 2.69 6.22 -6.59
CA LEU A 87 2.07 7.51 -6.81
C LEU A 87 1.24 7.53 -8.10
N GLU A 88 1.77 6.95 -9.18
CA GLU A 88 1.03 6.85 -10.44
C GLU A 88 -0.24 6.03 -10.29
N ILE A 89 -0.16 4.92 -9.57
CA ILE A 89 -1.33 4.05 -9.32
C ILE A 89 -2.41 4.85 -8.57
N LEU A 90 -2.04 5.51 -7.47
CA LEU A 90 -2.99 6.25 -6.65
C LEU A 90 -3.59 7.44 -7.40
N GLU A 91 -2.80 8.14 -8.22
CA GLU A 91 -3.31 9.23 -9.03
C GLU A 91 -4.31 8.73 -10.07
N SER A 92 -4.03 7.58 -10.70
CA SER A 92 -4.95 7.00 -11.68
C SER A 92 -6.27 6.60 -11.05
N LEU A 93 -6.28 6.35 -9.74
CA LEU A 93 -7.48 6.01 -8.98
C LEU A 93 -8.18 7.23 -8.41
N GLY A 94 -7.70 8.43 -8.70
CA GLY A 94 -8.31 9.67 -8.21
C GLY A 94 -8.05 9.94 -6.74
N LYS A 95 -7.00 9.37 -6.18
CA LYS A 95 -6.67 9.54 -4.75
C LYS A 95 -5.71 10.70 -4.54
N THR A 96 -5.77 11.27 -3.34
CA THR A 96 -4.87 12.33 -2.93
C THR A 96 -3.70 11.74 -2.17
N VAL A 97 -2.48 12.15 -2.49
CA VAL A 97 -1.28 11.66 -1.84
C VAL A 97 -0.52 12.81 -1.20
N ILE A 98 -0.14 12.63 0.05
CA ILE A 98 0.70 13.58 0.77
C ILE A 98 2.04 12.91 1.04
N LEU A 99 3.10 13.49 0.48
CA LEU A 99 4.45 12.93 0.60
C LEU A 99 5.38 13.99 1.21
N PRO A 100 5.49 14.02 2.54
CA PRO A 100 6.37 15.01 3.18
C PRO A 100 7.84 14.63 2.97
N LEU A 101 8.58 15.51 2.31
CA LEU A 101 10.01 15.32 2.07
C LEU A 101 10.82 16.32 2.88
N GLY A 102 11.87 15.82 3.54
CA GLY A 102 12.83 16.66 4.24
C GLY A 102 14.09 16.85 3.42
N GLN A 103 14.96 17.69 3.92
CA GLN A 103 16.27 17.92 3.31
C GLN A 103 17.34 17.04 3.94
#